data_1898b23cc982ac295af3614db5c7cfba
#
_entry.id   1898b23cc982ac295af3614db5c7cfba
#
_cell.length_a   1.000
_cell.length_b   1.000
_cell.length_c   1.000
_cell.angle_alpha   90.00
_cell.angle_beta   90.00
_cell.angle_gamma   90.00
#
_symmetry.space_group_name_H-M   'P 1'
#
loop_
_entity.id
_entity.type
_entity.pdbx_description
1 polymer ?
#
loop_
_entity_poly.entity_id
_entity_poly.type
_entity_poly.pdbx_seq_one_letter_code
_entity_poly.pdbx_strand_id
1 'polypeptide(L)' 'MTAWKLLDLRQRKTYGPHDGELIVLHMIPKSAWGRSERYFTGRLQTVAGRTWINGGNVASPAELRKHYDLRWLRLPEDTI' A
#
# COMPACT_ATOMS: atom_id res chain seq x y z
N MET A 1 0.49 5.44 -19.18
CA MET A 1 0.05 4.10 -18.77
C MET A 1 0.40 3.87 -17.32
N THR A 2 -0.58 3.53 -16.53
CA THR A 2 -0.39 3.34 -15.10
C THR A 2 0.15 1.93 -14.83
N ALA A 3 1.30 1.84 -14.21
CA ALA A 3 1.94 0.57 -13.91
C ALA A 3 1.77 0.24 -12.42
N TRP A 4 0.75 -0.52 -12.10
CA TRP A 4 0.57 -1.05 -10.75
C TRP A 4 1.62 -2.11 -10.49
N LYS A 5 2.24 -2.04 -9.31
CA LYS A 5 3.26 -2.99 -8.88
C LYS A 5 2.74 -3.80 -7.71
N LEU A 6 3.16 -5.07 -7.64
CA LEU A 6 2.87 -5.86 -6.45
C LEU A 6 3.62 -5.28 -5.25
N LEU A 7 2.94 -5.24 -4.11
CA LEU A 7 3.57 -4.80 -2.88
C LEU A 7 4.31 -6.00 -2.26
N ASP A 8 5.63 -5.94 -2.28
CA ASP A 8 6.47 -6.94 -1.66
C ASP A 8 7.27 -6.31 -0.54
N LEU A 9 6.87 -6.60 0.69
CA LEU A 9 7.51 -6.03 1.88
C LEU A 9 8.95 -6.50 2.06
N ARG A 10 9.32 -7.66 1.48
CA ARG A 10 10.67 -8.19 1.57
C ARG A 10 11.65 -7.41 0.70
N GLN A 11 11.17 -6.89 -0.43
CA GLN A 11 12.01 -6.20 -1.41
C GLN A 11 11.81 -4.69 -1.40
N ARG A 12 11.13 -4.17 -0.39
CA ARG A 12 10.77 -2.77 -0.29
C ARG A 12 12.00 -1.85 -0.31
N LYS A 13 13.10 -2.28 0.27
CA LYS A 13 14.34 -1.48 0.30
C LYS A 13 14.93 -1.26 -1.09
N THR A 14 14.76 -2.25 -1.98
CA THR A 14 15.32 -2.18 -3.33
C THR A 14 14.37 -1.53 -4.32
N TYR A 15 13.11 -1.96 -4.32
CA TYR A 15 12.15 -1.56 -5.35
C TYR A 15 11.09 -0.58 -4.85
N GLY A 16 11.03 -0.37 -3.56
CA GLY A 16 10.03 0.48 -2.96
C GLY A 16 8.72 -0.25 -2.69
N PRO A 17 7.73 0.45 -2.17
CA PRO A 17 7.76 1.87 -1.79
C PRO A 17 8.67 2.13 -0.59
N HIS A 18 9.27 3.32 -0.58
CA HIS A 18 10.15 3.74 0.50
C HIS A 18 9.40 4.57 1.53
N ASP A 19 9.97 4.67 2.73
CA ASP A 19 9.38 5.48 3.79
C ASP A 19 9.27 6.94 3.34
N GLY A 20 8.14 7.56 3.68
CA GLY A 20 7.85 8.93 3.31
C GLY A 20 7.20 9.10 1.96
N GLU A 21 7.18 8.09 1.13
CA GLU A 21 6.55 8.19 -0.19
C GLU A 21 5.03 8.20 -0.08
N LEU A 22 4.41 9.08 -0.87
CA LEU A 22 2.97 9.10 -1.02
C LEU A 22 2.58 8.06 -2.06
N ILE A 23 1.76 7.11 -1.67
CA ILE A 23 1.34 6.02 -2.55
C ILE A 23 -0.16 5.84 -2.50
N VAL A 24 -0.71 5.22 -3.53
CA VAL A 24 -2.04 4.66 -3.48
C VAL A 24 -1.92 3.13 -3.47
N LEU A 25 -2.63 2.52 -2.55
CA LEU A 25 -2.69 1.09 -2.38
C LEU A 25 -3.98 0.57 -2.96
N HIS A 26 -3.90 -0.39 -3.87
CA HIS A 26 -5.07 -1.05 -4.45
C HIS A 26 -5.23 -2.41 -3.76
N MET A 27 -6.34 -2.57 -3.07
CA MET A 27 -6.65 -3.78 -2.31
C MET A 27 -7.66 -4.61 -3.07
N ILE A 28 -7.22 -5.76 -3.58
CA ILE A 28 -8.05 -6.69 -4.34
C ILE A 28 -8.38 -7.87 -3.44
N PRO A 29 -9.65 -8.12 -3.11
CA PRO A 29 -10.01 -9.22 -2.21
C PRO A 29 -9.56 -10.57 -2.74
N LYS A 30 -8.99 -11.39 -1.88
CA LYS A 30 -8.63 -12.76 -2.22
C LYS A 30 -9.85 -13.67 -2.32
N SER A 31 -10.94 -13.28 -1.70
CA SER A 31 -12.18 -14.00 -1.69
C SER A 31 -13.33 -13.08 -2.10
N ALA A 32 -14.27 -13.60 -2.89
CA ALA A 32 -15.42 -12.81 -3.36
C ALA A 32 -16.48 -12.60 -2.26
N TRP A 33 -16.31 -13.16 -1.10
CA TRP A 33 -17.31 -13.11 -0.05
C TRP A 33 -17.39 -11.76 0.64
N GLY A 34 -18.41 -10.97 0.29
CA GLY A 34 -18.75 -9.75 1.02
C GLY A 34 -17.72 -8.62 0.97
N ARG A 35 -16.72 -8.73 0.10
CA ARG A 35 -15.66 -7.73 -0.02
C ARG A 35 -15.58 -7.20 -1.43
N SER A 36 -15.22 -5.92 -1.54
CA SER A 36 -15.01 -5.27 -2.83
C SER A 36 -13.60 -4.69 -2.88
N GLU A 37 -13.15 -4.39 -4.09
CA GLU A 37 -11.88 -3.69 -4.27
C GLU A 37 -11.91 -2.35 -3.58
N ARG A 38 -10.79 -1.98 -2.96
CA ARG A 38 -10.64 -0.72 -2.25
C ARG A 38 -9.32 -0.06 -2.58
N TYR A 39 -9.29 1.24 -2.39
CA TYR A 39 -8.09 2.05 -2.56
C TYR A 39 -7.80 2.77 -1.26
N PHE A 40 -6.52 2.86 -0.91
CA PHE A 40 -6.06 3.59 0.26
C PHE A 40 -4.87 4.45 -0.13
N THR A 41 -4.99 5.76 0.07
CA THR A 41 -3.92 6.70 -0.27
C THR A 41 -3.29 7.21 1.02
N GLY A 42 -1.95 7.19 1.06
CA GLY A 42 -1.26 7.68 2.23
C GLY A 42 0.25 7.59 2.07
N ARG A 43 0.95 8.04 3.11
CA ARG A 43 2.40 7.97 3.17
C ARG A 43 2.84 6.72 3.90
N LEU A 44 3.82 6.06 3.32
CA LEU A 44 4.42 4.90 3.93
C LEU A 44 5.37 5.34 5.04
N GLN A 45 5.33 4.63 6.14
CA GLN A 45 6.26 4.88 7.24
C GLN A 45 6.57 3.59 7.98
N THR A 46 7.74 3.54 8.61
CA THR A 46 8.14 2.42 9.44
C THR A 46 8.25 2.89 10.88
N VAL A 47 7.52 2.23 11.76
CA VAL A 47 7.54 2.52 13.20
C VAL A 47 7.76 1.21 13.95
N ALA A 48 8.79 1.18 14.79
CA ALA A 48 9.13 -0.01 15.58
C ALA A 48 9.25 -1.28 14.73
N GLY A 49 9.88 -1.17 13.56
CA GLY A 49 10.08 -2.28 12.66
C GLY A 49 8.87 -2.70 11.85
N ARG A 50 7.75 -2.03 12.01
CA ARG A 50 6.53 -2.32 11.26
C ARG A 50 6.25 -1.24 10.24
N THR A 51 5.77 -1.65 9.08
CA THR A 51 5.41 -0.75 8.00
C THR A 51 3.94 -0.37 8.11
N TRP A 52 3.66 0.92 7.98
CA TRP A 52 2.31 1.48 8.05
C TRP A 52 2.08 2.42 6.88
N ILE A 53 0.82 2.55 6.49
CA ILE A 53 0.39 3.58 5.54
C ILE A 53 -0.53 4.52 6.30
N ASN A 54 -0.16 5.80 6.34
CA ASN A 54 -0.90 6.81 7.06
C ASN A 54 -1.54 7.80 6.07
N GLY A 55 -2.87 7.77 5.99
CA GLY A 55 -3.63 8.64 5.10
C GLY A 55 -4.95 9.03 5.72
N GLY A 56 -4.90 9.63 6.91
CA GLY A 56 -6.10 9.94 7.69
C GLY A 56 -6.44 8.80 8.65
N ASN A 57 -6.49 7.59 8.13
CA ASN A 57 -6.48 6.36 8.93
C ASN A 57 -5.15 5.67 8.74
N VAL A 58 -4.83 4.77 9.65
CA VAL A 58 -3.57 4.02 9.58
C VAL A 58 -3.89 2.59 9.17
N ALA A 59 -3.18 2.12 8.13
CA ALA A 59 -3.35 0.77 7.61
C ALA A 59 -2.04 0.01 7.69
N SER A 60 -2.11 -1.28 8.02
CA SER A 60 -0.96 -2.16 8.04
C SER A 60 -0.97 -3.08 6.82
N PRO A 61 -0.03 -2.91 5.87
CA PRO A 61 0.04 -3.81 4.71
C PRO A 61 0.20 -5.27 5.10
N ALA A 62 0.94 -5.57 6.17
CA ALA A 62 1.13 -6.93 6.63
C ALA A 62 -0.17 -7.60 7.04
N GLU A 63 -1.08 -6.84 7.65
CA GLU A 63 -2.40 -7.34 8.01
C GLU A 63 -3.33 -7.41 6.80
N LEU A 64 -3.30 -6.40 5.95
CA LEU A 64 -4.17 -6.33 4.78
C LEU A 64 -3.90 -7.47 3.80
N ARG A 65 -2.65 -7.86 3.62
CA ARG A 65 -2.30 -8.90 2.65
C ARG A 65 -2.85 -10.29 3.02
N LYS A 66 -3.31 -10.46 4.24
CA LYS A 66 -3.97 -11.71 4.65
C LYS A 66 -5.31 -11.91 3.95
N HIS A 67 -5.95 -10.80 3.59
CA HIS A 67 -7.30 -10.80 3.01
C HIS A 67 -7.36 -10.22 1.62
N TYR A 68 -6.32 -9.50 1.20
CA TYR A 68 -6.27 -8.80 -0.08
C TYR A 68 -4.94 -9.05 -0.78
N ASP A 69 -4.97 -9.05 -2.11
CA ASP A 69 -3.79 -8.87 -2.91
C ASP A 69 -3.52 -7.37 -2.99
N LEU A 70 -2.29 -6.96 -2.70
CA LEU A 70 -1.93 -5.56 -2.60
C LEU A 70 -1.08 -5.15 -3.78
N ARG A 71 -1.51 -4.08 -4.46
CA ARG A 71 -0.74 -3.41 -5.49
C ARG A 71 -0.58 -1.96 -5.10
N TRP A 72 0.46 -1.32 -5.57
CA TRP A 72 0.73 0.06 -5.22
C TRP A 72 1.19 0.86 -6.41
N LEU A 73 1.00 2.18 -6.31
CA LEU A 73 1.43 3.14 -7.29
C LEU A 73 1.93 4.38 -6.55
N ARG A 74 3.08 4.92 -7.01
CA ARG A 74 3.60 6.15 -6.42
C ARG A 74 2.84 7.33 -6.99
N LEU A 75 2.46 8.26 -6.10
CA LEU A 75 1.81 9.51 -6.50
C LEU A 75 2.83 10.65 -6.53
N PRO A 76 2.74 11.55 -7.52
CA PRO A 76 3.56 12.75 -7.52
C PRO A 76 3.26 13.63 -6.32
N GLU A 77 4.31 14.18 -5.69
CA GLU A 77 4.16 15.03 -4.51
C GLU A 77 3.42 16.33 -4.83
N ASP A 78 3.58 16.83 -6.03
CA ASP A 78 2.96 18.09 -6.46
C ASP A 78 1.49 17.95 -6.84
N THR A 79 0.91 16.75 -6.71
CA THR A 79 -0.50 16.53 -6.97
C THR A 79 -1.39 16.89 -5.78
N ILE A 80 -0.79 17.18 -4.66
CA ILE A 80 -1.52 17.44 -3.42
C ILE A 80 -1.84 18.92 -3.30
#